data_cedfea8de881bf55b935c1507028a403
#
_entry.id   cedfea8de881bf55b935c1507028a403
#
_cell.length_a   1.000
_cell.length_b   1.000
_cell.length_c   1.000
_cell.angle_alpha   90.00
_cell.angle_beta   90.00
_cell.angle_gamma   90.00
#
_symmetry.space_group_name_H-M   'P 1'
#
loop_
_entity.id
_entity.type
_entity.pdbx_description
1 polymer ?
#
loop_
_entity_poly.entity_id
_entity_poly.type
_entity_poly.pdbx_seq_one_letter_code
_entity_poly.pdbx_strand_id
1 'polypeptide(L)'
;MKRVFNLIVVDESGSMCVIEKQALAGLNETIQTVKKVQDAHPDMEQHITIMTFDSGHKRYIYDNVLAKDATMLSKKDYNPGGATPLYDAVGIAISRLNAITTDDDHVLVTIITDGEENCSTEYSLNMIKTLIEKLKKHNWTFSFIGTDNLDVESMAKEMNIDNHLTFTEDAEGTAEMFATERVCRMSFMHNIFAGHAIGKGSYFNSDNNDDKKH
;
A
#
# COMPACT_ATOMS: atom_id res chain seq x y z
N MET A 1 -8.45 17.41 -14.01
CA MET A 1 -8.73 16.88 -12.68
C MET A 1 -7.55 16.00 -12.30
N LYS A 2 -6.94 16.18 -11.13
CA LYS A 2 -5.84 15.33 -10.67
C LYS A 2 -6.40 13.95 -10.32
N ARG A 3 -5.74 12.88 -10.76
CA ARG A 3 -6.10 11.49 -10.36
C ARG A 3 -5.07 10.95 -9.38
N VAL A 4 -5.55 10.29 -8.35
CA VAL A 4 -4.72 9.61 -7.35
C VAL A 4 -5.14 8.16 -7.27
N PHE A 5 -4.20 7.26 -7.51
CA PHE A 5 -4.43 5.82 -7.46
C PHE A 5 -3.84 5.26 -6.16
N ASN A 6 -4.68 4.59 -5.39
CA ASN A 6 -4.32 3.89 -4.16
C ASN A 6 -4.26 2.40 -4.45
N LEU A 7 -3.07 1.86 -4.61
CA LEU A 7 -2.84 0.43 -4.76
C LEU A 7 -2.42 -0.17 -3.42
N ILE A 8 -3.20 -1.08 -2.90
CA ILE A 8 -2.92 -1.84 -1.68
C ILE A 8 -2.73 -3.31 -2.07
N VAL A 9 -1.52 -3.84 -1.85
CA VAL A 9 -1.15 -5.24 -2.07
C VAL A 9 -0.99 -5.87 -0.71
N VAL A 10 -1.88 -6.81 -0.37
CA VAL A 10 -1.99 -7.38 0.97
C VAL A 10 -1.76 -8.88 0.92
N ASP A 11 -0.84 -9.31 1.75
CA ASP A 11 -0.60 -10.73 1.99
C ASP A 11 -1.87 -11.39 2.55
N GLU A 12 -2.24 -12.51 1.98
CA GLU A 12 -3.32 -13.40 2.40
C GLU A 12 -2.76 -14.81 2.66
N SER A 13 -1.45 -14.93 2.97
CA SER A 13 -0.80 -16.18 3.33
C SER A 13 -1.23 -16.69 4.71
N GLY A 14 -0.88 -17.93 5.02
CA GLY A 14 -1.39 -18.62 6.21
C GLY A 14 -0.99 -17.97 7.55
N SER A 15 0.16 -17.30 7.63
CA SER A 15 0.62 -16.57 8.81
C SER A 15 -0.31 -15.42 9.18
N MET A 16 -0.86 -14.70 8.19
CA MET A 16 -1.83 -13.61 8.38
C MET A 16 -3.11 -14.01 9.15
N CYS A 17 -3.36 -15.32 9.38
CA CYS A 17 -4.48 -15.78 10.21
C CYS A 17 -4.48 -15.17 11.61
N VAL A 18 -3.30 -14.87 12.17
CA VAL A 18 -3.14 -14.30 13.52
C VAL A 18 -3.81 -12.93 13.62
N ILE A 19 -3.72 -12.13 12.56
CA ILE A 19 -4.19 -10.74 12.48
C ILE A 19 -5.33 -10.53 11.48
N GLU A 20 -5.99 -11.61 11.00
CA GLU A 20 -7.05 -11.57 9.98
C GLU A 20 -8.10 -10.48 10.23
N LYS A 21 -8.64 -10.43 11.46
CA LYS A 21 -9.70 -9.46 11.79
C LYS A 21 -9.21 -8.02 11.75
N GLN A 22 -8.00 -7.79 12.25
CA GLN A 22 -7.39 -6.46 12.32
C GLN A 22 -6.98 -6.00 10.92
N ALA A 23 -6.43 -6.88 10.10
CA ALA A 23 -6.11 -6.60 8.70
C ALA A 23 -7.38 -6.20 7.92
N LEU A 24 -8.46 -6.97 8.05
CA LEU A 24 -9.74 -6.64 7.41
C LEU A 24 -10.32 -5.30 7.92
N ALA A 25 -10.25 -5.04 9.23
CA ALA A 25 -10.70 -3.78 9.81
C ALA A 25 -9.87 -2.59 9.28
N GLY A 26 -8.55 -2.74 9.23
CA GLY A 26 -7.63 -1.71 8.73
C GLY A 26 -7.78 -1.44 7.23
N LEU A 27 -8.00 -2.47 6.41
CA LEU A 27 -8.33 -2.29 4.99
C LEU A 27 -9.63 -1.47 4.83
N ASN A 28 -10.63 -1.75 5.66
CA ASN A 28 -11.86 -0.98 5.69
C ASN A 28 -11.64 0.47 6.13
N GLU A 29 -10.77 0.70 7.10
CA GLU A 29 -10.38 2.05 7.51
C GLU A 29 -9.66 2.80 6.37
N THR A 30 -8.78 2.12 5.63
CA THR A 30 -8.11 2.67 4.45
C THR A 30 -9.11 3.08 3.37
N ILE A 31 -10.10 2.24 3.05
CA ILE A 31 -11.17 2.56 2.10
C ILE A 31 -11.93 3.82 2.57
N GLN A 32 -12.33 3.87 3.85
CA GLN A 32 -13.04 5.04 4.39
C GLN A 32 -12.19 6.31 4.33
N THR A 33 -10.88 6.20 4.60
CA THR A 33 -9.96 7.32 4.55
C THR A 33 -9.88 7.91 3.14
N VAL A 34 -9.71 7.07 2.12
CA VAL A 34 -9.69 7.51 0.73
C VAL A 34 -11.02 8.15 0.32
N LYS A 35 -12.15 7.59 0.75
CA LYS A 35 -13.49 8.19 0.50
C LYS A 35 -13.63 9.56 1.14
N LYS A 36 -13.22 9.72 2.40
CA LYS A 36 -13.26 11.03 3.10
C LYS A 36 -12.40 12.08 2.41
N VAL A 37 -11.21 11.69 1.91
CA VAL A 37 -10.36 12.59 1.14
C VAL A 37 -11.03 12.99 -0.18
N GLN A 38 -11.68 12.05 -0.87
CA GLN A 38 -12.46 12.33 -2.08
C GLN A 38 -13.58 13.33 -1.82
N ASP A 39 -14.32 13.15 -0.72
CA ASP A 39 -15.43 14.05 -0.34
C ASP A 39 -14.93 15.46 0.02
N ALA A 40 -13.75 15.56 0.67
CA ALA A 40 -13.14 16.83 1.02
C ALA A 40 -12.51 17.56 -0.19
N HIS A 41 -12.13 16.81 -1.23
CA HIS A 41 -11.45 17.33 -2.43
C HIS A 41 -12.12 16.83 -3.71
N PRO A 42 -13.31 17.36 -4.07
CA PRO A 42 -14.10 16.85 -5.21
C PRO A 42 -13.46 17.10 -6.59
N ASP A 43 -12.48 17.99 -6.67
CA ASP A 43 -11.66 18.26 -7.86
C ASP A 43 -10.47 17.31 -8.03
N MET A 44 -10.30 16.38 -7.11
CA MET A 44 -9.32 15.29 -7.14
C MET A 44 -10.05 13.94 -7.27
N GLU A 45 -9.72 13.12 -8.26
CA GLU A 45 -10.34 11.82 -8.44
C GLU A 45 -9.50 10.72 -7.77
N GLN A 46 -10.09 10.05 -6.77
CA GLN A 46 -9.45 8.97 -6.03
C GLN A 46 -9.89 7.61 -6.55
N HIS A 47 -8.91 6.77 -6.90
CA HIS A 47 -9.10 5.39 -7.30
C HIS A 47 -8.55 4.43 -6.24
N ILE A 48 -9.20 3.28 -6.06
CA ILE A 48 -8.78 2.23 -5.14
C ILE A 48 -8.58 0.93 -5.92
N THR A 49 -7.43 0.32 -5.73
CA THR A 49 -7.13 -1.06 -6.12
C THR A 49 -6.68 -1.82 -4.87
N ILE A 50 -7.34 -2.91 -4.54
CA ILE A 50 -6.94 -3.81 -3.45
C ILE A 50 -6.73 -5.18 -4.07
N MET A 51 -5.51 -5.69 -3.97
CA MET A 51 -5.15 -7.04 -4.35
C MET A 51 -4.69 -7.83 -3.13
N THR A 52 -5.29 -8.98 -2.91
CA THR A 52 -4.81 -9.99 -1.95
C THR A 52 -4.10 -11.12 -2.69
N PHE A 53 -3.12 -11.71 -2.02
CA PHE A 53 -2.33 -12.77 -2.63
C PHE A 53 -1.91 -13.86 -1.66
N ASP A 54 -1.92 -15.08 -2.16
CA ASP A 54 -1.29 -16.27 -1.60
C ASP A 54 -0.75 -17.18 -2.72
N SER A 55 -0.26 -18.36 -2.38
CA SER A 55 0.23 -19.32 -3.39
C SER A 55 -0.86 -19.88 -4.29
N GLY A 56 -2.12 -19.82 -3.89
CA GLY A 56 -3.27 -20.30 -4.66
C GLY A 56 -3.89 -19.25 -5.57
N HIS A 57 -3.74 -17.96 -5.23
CA HIS A 57 -4.35 -16.87 -6.00
C HIS A 57 -3.65 -15.53 -5.83
N LYS A 58 -3.89 -14.66 -6.81
CA LYS A 58 -3.64 -13.22 -6.78
C LYS A 58 -4.94 -12.55 -7.22
N ARG A 59 -5.73 -12.09 -6.25
CA ARG A 59 -7.12 -11.70 -6.45
C ARG A 59 -7.31 -10.20 -6.26
N TYR A 60 -7.91 -9.54 -7.24
CA TYR A 60 -8.35 -8.16 -7.10
C TYR A 60 -9.71 -8.12 -6.42
N ILE A 61 -9.78 -7.63 -5.18
CA ILE A 61 -11.03 -7.29 -4.50
C ILE A 61 -11.61 -6.03 -5.14
N TYR A 62 -10.77 -5.04 -5.34
CA TYR A 62 -11.04 -3.85 -6.15
C TYR A 62 -9.98 -3.70 -7.23
N ASP A 63 -10.41 -3.44 -8.45
CA ASP A 63 -9.56 -3.22 -9.61
C ASP A 63 -9.88 -1.86 -10.21
N ASN A 64 -9.15 -0.83 -9.80
CA ASN A 64 -9.29 0.54 -10.27
C ASN A 64 -10.71 1.11 -10.12
N VAL A 65 -11.36 0.90 -8.98
CA VAL A 65 -12.68 1.46 -8.70
C VAL A 65 -12.57 2.90 -8.19
N LEU A 66 -13.53 3.75 -8.53
CA LEU A 66 -13.64 5.08 -7.92
C LEU A 66 -13.88 4.95 -6.42
N ALA A 67 -13.23 5.77 -5.60
CA ALA A 67 -13.38 5.70 -4.15
C ALA A 67 -14.83 5.78 -3.68
N LYS A 68 -15.66 6.62 -4.32
CA LYS A 68 -17.09 6.76 -4.02
C LYS A 68 -17.87 5.45 -4.16
N ASP A 69 -17.45 4.57 -5.09
CA ASP A 69 -18.13 3.32 -5.43
C ASP A 69 -17.61 2.12 -4.61
N ALA A 70 -16.49 2.30 -3.89
CA ALA A 70 -15.95 1.25 -3.02
C ALA A 70 -16.86 1.04 -1.79
N THR A 71 -17.14 -0.21 -1.47
CA THR A 71 -17.91 -0.64 -0.29
C THR A 71 -17.01 -1.26 0.76
N MET A 72 -17.53 -1.52 1.96
CA MET A 72 -16.75 -2.18 3.01
C MET A 72 -16.53 -3.65 2.67
N LEU A 73 -15.33 -4.14 2.93
CA LEU A 73 -14.98 -5.54 2.81
C LEU A 73 -15.61 -6.36 3.95
N SER A 74 -15.92 -7.60 3.65
CA SER A 74 -16.45 -8.59 4.60
C SER A 74 -15.45 -9.74 4.80
N LYS A 75 -15.72 -10.63 5.75
CA LYS A 75 -14.93 -11.85 5.95
C LYS A 75 -14.76 -12.74 4.71
N LYS A 76 -15.63 -12.59 3.71
CA LYS A 76 -15.55 -13.37 2.47
C LYS A 76 -14.48 -12.82 1.53
N ASP A 77 -14.06 -11.58 1.77
CA ASP A 77 -13.14 -10.84 0.91
C ASP A 77 -11.68 -11.00 1.36
N TYR A 78 -11.42 -11.54 2.56
CA TYR A 78 -10.09 -11.77 3.10
C TYR A 78 -10.09 -13.06 3.93
N ASN A 79 -9.35 -14.08 3.48
CA ASN A 79 -9.35 -15.41 4.08
C ASN A 79 -7.95 -16.04 3.99
N PRO A 80 -7.06 -15.76 4.96
CA PRO A 80 -5.66 -16.17 4.93
C PRO A 80 -5.42 -17.67 4.77
N GLY A 81 -4.45 -18.04 3.90
CA GLY A 81 -4.02 -19.40 3.65
C GLY A 81 -2.85 -19.47 2.65
N GLY A 82 -2.20 -20.61 2.51
CA GLY A 82 -1.13 -20.79 1.53
C GLY A 82 0.22 -20.16 1.89
N ALA A 83 1.09 -20.00 0.88
CA ALA A 83 2.44 -19.42 0.98
C ALA A 83 2.49 -18.01 0.36
N THR A 84 3.65 -17.34 0.38
CA THR A 84 3.83 -15.90 0.12
C THR A 84 4.57 -15.61 -1.20
N PRO A 85 3.91 -15.56 -2.37
CA PRO A 85 4.50 -15.15 -3.64
C PRO A 85 4.55 -13.61 -3.76
N LEU A 86 5.32 -12.96 -2.91
CA LEU A 86 5.37 -11.50 -2.75
C LEU A 86 5.77 -10.78 -4.04
N TYR A 87 6.85 -11.26 -4.70
CA TYR A 87 7.34 -10.59 -5.90
C TYR A 87 6.36 -10.70 -7.07
N ASP A 88 5.73 -11.87 -7.24
CA ASP A 88 4.70 -12.03 -8.26
C ASP A 88 3.52 -11.09 -8.01
N ALA A 89 3.04 -11.01 -6.77
CA ALA A 89 1.93 -10.16 -6.38
C ALA A 89 2.22 -8.68 -6.66
N VAL A 90 3.38 -8.20 -6.19
CA VAL A 90 3.82 -6.81 -6.39
C VAL A 90 4.02 -6.51 -7.87
N GLY A 91 4.69 -7.39 -8.60
CA GLY A 91 4.97 -7.22 -10.03
C GLY A 91 3.71 -7.16 -10.89
N ILE A 92 2.78 -8.09 -10.66
CA ILE A 92 1.49 -8.14 -11.38
C ILE A 92 0.66 -6.88 -11.07
N ALA A 93 0.53 -6.51 -9.79
CA ALA A 93 -0.30 -5.37 -9.38
C ALA A 93 0.23 -4.04 -9.95
N ILE A 94 1.53 -3.80 -9.83
CA ILE A 94 2.18 -2.59 -10.35
C ILE A 94 2.09 -2.54 -11.88
N SER A 95 2.41 -3.63 -12.58
CA SER A 95 2.39 -3.68 -14.04
C SER A 95 0.99 -3.42 -14.59
N ARG A 96 -0.05 -3.99 -13.94
CA ARG A 96 -1.45 -3.74 -14.33
C ARG A 96 -1.85 -2.28 -14.15
N LEU A 97 -1.51 -1.68 -13.01
CA LEU A 97 -1.86 -0.29 -12.73
C LEU A 97 -1.08 0.68 -13.65
N ASN A 98 0.21 0.40 -13.89
CA ASN A 98 1.04 1.20 -14.79
C ASN A 98 0.51 1.24 -16.23
N ALA A 99 -0.21 0.21 -16.67
CA ALA A 99 -0.80 0.17 -18.02
C ALA A 99 -1.94 1.18 -18.23
N ILE A 100 -2.53 1.73 -17.14
CA ILE A 100 -3.68 2.64 -17.19
C ILE A 100 -3.39 4.02 -16.60
N THR A 101 -2.24 4.21 -15.98
CA THR A 101 -1.79 5.51 -15.43
C THR A 101 -0.95 6.28 -16.43
N THR A 102 -0.87 7.59 -16.24
CA THR A 102 -0.05 8.52 -17.02
C THR A 102 0.94 9.24 -16.11
N ASP A 103 1.87 9.99 -16.67
CA ASP A 103 2.88 10.75 -15.90
C ASP A 103 2.28 11.88 -15.04
N ASP A 104 1.06 12.31 -15.35
CA ASP A 104 0.34 13.33 -14.59
C ASP A 104 -0.41 12.77 -13.36
N ASP A 105 -0.54 11.44 -13.28
CA ASP A 105 -1.22 10.76 -12.19
C ASP A 105 -0.30 10.57 -10.99
N HIS A 106 -0.87 10.58 -9.78
CA HIS A 106 -0.16 10.20 -8.57
C HIS A 106 -0.55 8.79 -8.16
N VAL A 107 0.43 7.98 -7.80
CA VAL A 107 0.21 6.60 -7.35
C VAL A 107 0.87 6.37 -6.00
N LEU A 108 0.07 5.89 -5.05
CA LEU A 108 0.57 5.38 -3.77
C LEU A 108 0.38 3.87 -3.73
N VAL A 109 1.49 3.15 -3.65
CA VAL A 109 1.52 1.69 -3.49
C VAL A 109 1.86 1.37 -2.05
N THR A 110 0.97 0.64 -1.37
CA THR A 110 1.18 0.13 -0.01
C THR A 110 1.21 -1.39 -0.07
N ILE A 111 2.32 -1.99 0.34
CA ILE A 111 2.53 -3.44 0.40
C ILE A 111 2.51 -3.83 1.87
N ILE A 112 1.66 -4.80 2.25
CA ILE A 112 1.50 -5.27 3.63
C ILE A 112 1.70 -6.78 3.65
N THR A 113 2.66 -7.26 4.46
CA THR A 113 2.98 -8.69 4.60
C THR A 113 3.50 -9.01 6.01
N ASP A 114 3.28 -10.22 6.47
CA ASP A 114 3.90 -10.82 7.67
C ASP A 114 4.90 -11.92 7.33
N GLY A 115 5.17 -12.14 6.03
CA GLY A 115 6.00 -13.23 5.54
C GLY A 115 7.09 -12.79 4.56
N GLU A 116 8.17 -13.58 4.51
CA GLU A 116 9.19 -13.47 3.47
C GLU A 116 8.70 -14.08 2.16
N GLU A 117 9.23 -13.55 1.04
CA GLU A 117 9.09 -14.17 -0.28
C GLU A 117 9.53 -15.65 -0.27
N ASN A 118 8.68 -16.55 -0.74
CA ASN A 118 9.02 -17.98 -0.71
C ASN A 118 8.54 -18.82 -1.90
N CYS A 119 7.75 -18.28 -2.83
CA CYS A 119 7.20 -19.08 -3.91
C CYS A 119 6.86 -18.32 -5.21
N SER A 120 7.39 -17.12 -5.43
CA SER A 120 7.24 -16.40 -6.70
C SER A 120 7.93 -17.14 -7.85
N THR A 121 7.30 -17.12 -9.02
CA THR A 121 7.78 -17.79 -10.23
C THR A 121 7.82 -16.89 -11.45
N GLU A 122 7.07 -15.78 -11.47
CA GLU A 122 6.96 -14.87 -12.61
C GLU A 122 7.89 -13.66 -12.46
N TYR A 123 8.04 -13.15 -11.23
CA TYR A 123 8.87 -11.99 -10.94
C TYR A 123 10.00 -12.34 -9.97
N SER A 124 11.21 -11.92 -10.31
CA SER A 124 12.35 -11.96 -9.39
C SER A 124 12.52 -10.62 -8.66
N LEU A 125 13.24 -10.62 -7.53
CA LEU A 125 13.62 -9.41 -6.81
C LEU A 125 14.23 -8.35 -7.75
N ASN A 126 15.09 -8.76 -8.67
CA ASN A 126 15.76 -7.84 -9.60
C ASN A 126 14.77 -7.18 -10.58
N MET A 127 13.75 -7.90 -11.02
CA MET A 127 12.68 -7.36 -11.85
C MET A 127 11.83 -6.34 -11.07
N ILE A 128 11.47 -6.66 -9.81
CA ILE A 128 10.73 -5.75 -8.93
C ILE A 128 11.53 -4.48 -8.66
N LYS A 129 12.80 -4.61 -8.28
CA LYS A 129 13.71 -3.48 -8.05
C LYS A 129 13.78 -2.54 -9.25
N THR A 130 13.98 -3.10 -10.45
CA THR A 130 14.07 -2.33 -11.69
C THR A 130 12.75 -1.62 -12.01
N LEU A 131 11.63 -2.29 -11.81
CA LEU A 131 10.30 -1.74 -12.05
C LEU A 131 10.01 -0.56 -11.11
N ILE A 132 10.25 -0.74 -9.81
CA ILE A 132 10.06 0.30 -8.79
C ILE A 132 10.99 1.50 -9.06
N GLU A 133 12.28 1.24 -9.37
CA GLU A 133 13.23 2.31 -9.70
C GLU A 133 12.79 3.16 -10.88
N LYS A 134 12.23 2.53 -11.91
CA LYS A 134 11.67 3.23 -13.07
C LYS A 134 10.47 4.10 -12.67
N LEU A 135 9.52 3.54 -11.93
CA LEU A 135 8.27 4.22 -11.59
C LEU A 135 8.46 5.35 -10.57
N LYS A 136 9.44 5.25 -9.67
CA LYS A 136 9.83 6.34 -8.74
C LYS A 136 10.35 7.60 -9.45
N LYS A 137 10.65 7.55 -10.76
CA LYS A 137 10.99 8.74 -11.57
C LYS A 137 9.77 9.51 -12.02
N HIS A 138 8.60 8.90 -11.92
CA HIS A 138 7.27 9.45 -12.15
C HIS A 138 6.56 9.62 -10.79
N ASN A 139 5.36 10.07 -10.73
CA ASN A 139 4.65 10.37 -9.47
C ASN A 139 4.20 9.10 -8.70
N TRP A 140 5.07 8.09 -8.59
CA TRP A 140 4.82 6.86 -7.84
C TRP A 140 5.56 6.87 -6.51
N THR A 141 4.82 6.64 -5.44
CA THR A 141 5.33 6.47 -4.08
C THR A 141 5.05 5.06 -3.61
N PHE A 142 6.06 4.42 -3.04
CA PHE A 142 5.98 3.05 -2.53
C PHE A 142 6.19 3.04 -1.04
N SER A 143 5.39 2.25 -0.32
CA SER A 143 5.55 1.94 1.10
C SER A 143 5.49 0.43 1.31
N PHE A 144 6.37 -0.07 2.18
CA PHE A 144 6.45 -1.47 2.58
C PHE A 144 6.20 -1.58 4.08
N ILE A 145 5.22 -2.38 4.47
CA ILE A 145 4.80 -2.56 5.85
C ILE A 145 4.94 -4.05 6.17
N GLY A 146 5.73 -4.36 7.18
CA GLY A 146 5.96 -5.73 7.61
C GLY A 146 5.95 -5.88 9.11
N THR A 147 5.83 -7.13 9.57
CA THR A 147 5.84 -7.49 10.98
C THR A 147 7.25 -7.49 11.57
N ASP A 148 7.35 -7.37 12.90
CA ASP A 148 8.61 -7.27 13.65
C ASP A 148 9.43 -8.57 13.69
N ASN A 149 8.89 -9.68 13.19
CA ASN A 149 9.62 -10.93 12.94
C ASN A 149 10.42 -10.93 11.62
N LEU A 150 10.27 -9.88 10.78
CA LEU A 150 10.94 -9.71 9.50
C LEU A 150 12.02 -8.61 9.57
N ASP A 151 13.04 -8.70 8.73
CA ASP A 151 13.94 -7.57 8.47
C ASP A 151 13.31 -6.63 7.42
N VAL A 152 12.29 -5.88 7.87
CA VAL A 152 11.45 -5.00 7.03
C VAL A 152 12.28 -3.96 6.31
N GLU A 153 13.30 -3.37 6.99
CA GLU A 153 14.18 -2.37 6.38
C GLU A 153 15.00 -2.97 5.23
N SER A 154 15.59 -4.15 5.45
CA SER A 154 16.38 -4.85 4.42
C SER A 154 15.50 -5.23 3.22
N MET A 155 14.34 -5.83 3.47
CA MET A 155 13.39 -6.23 2.41
C MET A 155 12.93 -5.04 1.57
N ALA A 156 12.56 -3.92 2.20
CA ALA A 156 12.19 -2.69 1.51
C ALA A 156 13.35 -2.15 0.65
N LYS A 157 14.56 -2.08 1.22
CA LYS A 157 15.76 -1.61 0.55
C LYS A 157 16.15 -2.48 -0.66
N GLU A 158 16.02 -3.78 -0.53
CA GLU A 158 16.29 -4.72 -1.64
C GLU A 158 15.35 -4.49 -2.82
N MET A 159 14.08 -4.18 -2.55
CA MET A 159 13.08 -3.80 -3.56
C MET A 159 13.20 -2.34 -4.02
N ASN A 160 14.16 -1.54 -3.49
CA ASN A 160 14.31 -0.10 -3.74
C ASN A 160 13.11 0.74 -3.23
N ILE A 161 12.52 0.36 -2.11
CA ILE A 161 11.45 1.09 -1.42
C ILE A 161 12.06 1.89 -0.26
N ASP A 162 11.85 3.21 -0.25
CA ASP A 162 12.44 4.12 0.75
C ASP A 162 11.56 4.24 2.02
N ASN A 163 10.25 4.02 1.89
CA ASN A 163 9.31 4.14 3.00
C ASN A 163 8.96 2.76 3.53
N HIS A 164 9.29 2.49 4.78
CA HIS A 164 8.94 1.24 5.43
C HIS A 164 8.44 1.48 6.84
N LEU A 165 7.62 0.57 7.34
CA LEU A 165 7.07 0.57 8.69
C LEU A 165 7.05 -0.86 9.23
N THR A 166 7.56 -1.03 10.45
CA THR A 166 7.51 -2.30 11.15
C THR A 166 6.41 -2.26 12.21
N PHE A 167 5.63 -3.32 12.36
CA PHE A 167 4.59 -3.43 13.37
C PHE A 167 4.65 -4.79 14.10
N THR A 168 4.15 -4.83 15.34
CA THR A 168 4.06 -6.08 16.10
C THR A 168 2.90 -6.94 15.57
N GLU A 169 3.17 -8.23 15.36
CA GLU A 169 2.19 -9.20 14.81
C GLU A 169 1.15 -9.60 15.87
N ASP A 170 0.37 -8.63 16.32
CA ASP A 170 -0.77 -8.83 17.21
C ASP A 170 -1.91 -7.85 16.90
N ALA A 171 -2.98 -7.92 17.71
CA ALA A 171 -4.16 -7.09 17.49
C ALA A 171 -3.90 -5.60 17.70
N GLU A 172 -3.09 -5.23 18.69
CA GLU A 172 -2.77 -3.84 19.05
C GLU A 172 -1.82 -3.24 18.02
N GLY A 173 -0.69 -3.91 17.77
CA GLY A 173 0.30 -3.47 16.78
C GLY A 173 -0.27 -3.32 15.37
N THR A 174 -1.14 -4.25 14.95
CA THR A 174 -1.84 -4.13 13.67
C THR A 174 -2.76 -2.91 13.63
N ALA A 175 -3.51 -2.64 14.72
CA ALA A 175 -4.39 -1.46 14.79
C ALA A 175 -3.58 -0.16 14.78
N GLU A 176 -2.47 -0.09 15.52
CA GLU A 176 -1.55 1.06 15.54
C GLU A 176 -0.91 1.31 14.16
N MET A 177 -0.51 0.24 13.47
CA MET A 177 0.03 0.32 12.10
C MET A 177 -0.97 0.98 11.16
N PHE A 178 -2.23 0.52 11.13
CA PHE A 178 -3.25 1.11 10.26
C PHE A 178 -3.61 2.55 10.67
N ALA A 179 -3.57 2.88 11.96
CA ALA A 179 -3.76 4.25 12.43
C ALA A 179 -2.62 5.17 11.94
N THR A 180 -1.37 4.72 12.00
CA THR A 180 -0.21 5.42 11.47
C THR A 180 -0.31 5.59 9.95
N GLU A 181 -0.60 4.51 9.23
CA GLU A 181 -0.76 4.51 7.77
C GLU A 181 -1.87 5.48 7.33
N ARG A 182 -2.99 5.54 8.06
CA ARG A 182 -4.08 6.48 7.81
C ARG A 182 -3.62 7.94 7.89
N VAL A 183 -2.88 8.31 8.93
CA VAL A 183 -2.36 9.69 9.10
C VAL A 183 -1.40 10.03 7.96
N CYS A 184 -0.48 9.14 7.63
CA CYS A 184 0.49 9.32 6.56
C CYS A 184 -0.20 9.44 5.19
N ARG A 185 -1.20 8.61 4.91
CA ARG A 185 -2.00 8.65 3.68
C ARG A 185 -2.76 9.96 3.54
N MET A 186 -3.39 10.45 4.61
CA MET A 186 -4.09 11.74 4.60
C MET A 186 -3.12 12.89 4.33
N SER A 187 -1.96 12.92 4.99
CA SER A 187 -0.91 13.92 4.76
C SER A 187 -0.38 13.88 3.33
N PHE A 188 -0.11 12.69 2.80
CA PHE A 188 0.32 12.48 1.42
C PHE A 188 -0.67 13.07 0.41
N MET A 189 -1.96 12.76 0.57
CA MET A 189 -3.01 13.28 -0.31
C MET A 189 -3.18 14.78 -0.18
N HIS A 190 -3.08 15.32 1.03
CA HIS A 190 -3.11 16.76 1.26
C HIS A 190 -1.95 17.47 0.54
N ASN A 191 -0.73 16.92 0.59
CA ASN A 191 0.43 17.46 -0.12
C ASN A 191 0.22 17.45 -1.65
N ILE A 192 -0.36 16.39 -2.21
CA ILE A 192 -0.72 16.36 -3.63
C ILE A 192 -1.73 17.47 -3.96
N PHE A 193 -2.77 17.64 -3.13
CA PHE A 193 -3.78 18.69 -3.32
C PHE A 193 -3.14 20.08 -3.29
N ALA A 194 -2.30 20.34 -2.29
CA ALA A 194 -1.60 21.62 -2.13
C ALA A 194 -0.52 21.88 -3.20
N GLY A 195 -0.20 20.88 -4.03
CA GLY A 195 0.87 20.97 -5.04
C GLY A 195 2.28 20.97 -4.44
N HIS A 196 2.43 20.45 -3.22
CA HIS A 196 3.72 20.31 -2.58
C HIS A 196 4.50 19.14 -3.18
N ALA A 197 5.82 19.29 -3.29
CA ALA A 197 6.70 18.20 -3.71
C ALA A 197 6.71 17.09 -2.63
N ILE A 198 6.52 15.86 -3.07
CA ILE A 198 6.61 14.69 -2.19
C ILE A 198 8.07 14.24 -2.17
N GLY A 199 8.72 14.35 -1.02
CA GLY A 199 10.10 13.92 -0.83
C GLY A 199 10.21 12.38 -0.86
N LYS A 200 11.35 11.87 -1.37
CA LYS A 200 11.67 10.44 -1.26
C LYS A 200 11.83 10.09 0.22
N GLY A 201 11.24 8.97 0.66
CA GLY A 201 11.33 8.51 2.05
C GLY A 201 10.54 9.36 3.05
N SER A 202 9.66 10.27 2.61
CA SER A 202 8.90 11.17 3.50
C SER A 202 7.53 10.64 3.90
N TYR A 203 7.09 9.49 3.38
CA TYR A 203 5.73 9.01 3.63
C TYR A 203 5.43 8.74 5.10
N PHE A 204 6.34 8.07 5.82
CA PHE A 204 6.20 7.82 7.27
C PHE A 204 6.90 8.87 8.15
N ASN A 205 7.57 9.88 7.59
CA ASN A 205 8.35 10.87 8.32
C ASN A 205 7.73 12.28 8.29
N SER A 206 6.45 12.42 8.00
CA SER A 206 5.79 13.73 7.84
C SER A 206 5.62 14.56 9.14
N ASP A 207 5.94 14.01 10.32
CA ASP A 207 5.62 14.66 11.60
C ASP A 207 6.71 15.56 12.20
N ASN A 208 7.79 15.88 11.49
CA ASN A 208 8.91 16.65 12.11
C ASN A 208 9.22 18.03 11.53
N ASN A 209 8.40 18.65 10.69
CA ASN A 209 8.78 19.93 10.06
C ASN A 209 7.97 21.16 10.46
N ASP A 210 6.91 21.09 11.26
CA ASP A 210 6.14 22.31 11.63
C ASP A 210 6.47 22.92 13.00
N ASP A 211 7.25 22.25 13.88
CA ASP A 211 7.53 22.77 15.24
C ASP A 211 8.93 23.41 15.42
N LYS A 212 9.66 23.72 14.37
CA LYS A 212 10.96 24.42 14.47
C LYS A 212 11.01 25.74 13.68
N LYS A 213 9.99 26.58 13.81
CA LYS A 213 10.08 28.01 13.49
C LYS A 213 9.23 28.80 14.49
N HIS A 214 9.76 29.00 15.67
CA HIS A 214 9.53 30.21 16.47
C HIS A 214 10.78 30.47 17.33
#